data_a5dc478539cc421d0755e7a2310c8b27
#
_entry.id   a5dc478539cc421d0755e7a2310c8b27
#
_cell.length_a   1.000
_cell.length_b   1.000
_cell.length_c   1.000
_cell.angle_alpha   90.00
_cell.angle_beta   90.00
_cell.angle_gamma   90.00
#
_symmetry.space_group_name_H-M   'P 1'
#
loop_
_entity.id
_entity.type
_entity.pdbx_description
1 polymer ?
#
loop_
_entity_poly.entity_id
_entity_poly.type
_entity_poly.pdbx_seq_one_letter_code
_entity_poly.pdbx_strand_id
1 'polypeptide(L)'
;MLIMAGGKGKRMGLPVEKPLLPFLGKPLLDWVVEAVVSAKRVSEFYVVTSANTPETEKRCRSNGWKFLRTDAKGYHSDLKQAVRDAGLASAVLTIPADLPAVSGRFLDRVVGEFEACGKDFLAVFVPIEKREELGLSVSSTDEYKGVWYAVSGVNIVNGAKIQEEGKIETSAIITEETEVLLNINTLKDLEVSEKIIRDQEEN
;
A
#
# COMPACT_ATOMS: atom_id res chain seq x y z
N MET A 1 -0.57 7.62 9.02
CA MET A 1 -0.58 6.67 7.89
C MET A 1 0.79 6.02 7.72
N LEU A 2 0.87 4.80 7.21
CA LEU A 2 2.12 4.08 6.95
C LEU A 2 2.21 3.68 5.46
N ILE A 3 3.29 4.11 4.78
CA ILE A 3 3.61 3.67 3.42
C ILE A 3 4.64 2.53 3.54
N MET A 4 4.23 1.30 3.24
CA MET A 4 5.05 0.09 3.42
C MET A 4 6.04 -0.04 2.26
N ALA A 5 7.31 0.28 2.50
CA ALA A 5 8.39 0.34 1.51
C ALA A 5 9.59 -0.57 1.83
N GLY A 6 9.53 -1.39 2.90
CA GLY A 6 10.67 -2.21 3.39
C GLY A 6 10.87 -3.57 2.72
N GLY A 7 10.10 -3.89 1.67
CA GLY A 7 10.11 -5.19 1.01
C GLY A 7 11.37 -5.47 0.19
N LYS A 8 11.77 -6.75 0.09
CA LYS A 8 12.98 -7.18 -0.66
C LYS A 8 12.90 -7.02 -2.18
N GLY A 9 11.72 -6.80 -2.77
CA GLY A 9 11.53 -6.63 -4.22
C GLY A 9 12.01 -7.80 -5.12
N LYS A 10 12.19 -9.00 -4.57
CA LYS A 10 12.86 -10.14 -5.24
C LYS A 10 12.25 -10.53 -6.61
N ARG A 11 10.93 -10.35 -6.78
CA ARG A 11 10.22 -10.73 -8.01
C ARG A 11 10.56 -9.83 -9.21
N MET A 12 11.07 -8.64 -8.97
CA MET A 12 11.47 -7.72 -10.03
C MET A 12 12.83 -8.10 -10.65
N GLY A 13 13.70 -8.80 -9.90
CA GLY A 13 15.03 -9.20 -10.39
C GLY A 13 15.96 -8.02 -10.73
N LEU A 14 15.63 -6.80 -10.31
CA LEU A 14 16.40 -5.60 -10.60
C LEU A 14 17.32 -5.22 -9.43
N PRO A 15 18.48 -4.58 -9.70
CA PRO A 15 19.38 -4.08 -8.66
C PRO A 15 18.86 -2.82 -7.95
N VAL A 16 17.69 -2.31 -8.35
CA VAL A 16 17.04 -1.12 -7.78
C VAL A 16 16.00 -1.54 -6.76
N GLU A 17 15.91 -0.81 -5.66
CA GLU A 17 14.85 -0.99 -4.67
C GLU A 17 13.46 -0.73 -5.29
N LYS A 18 12.49 -1.63 -5.07
CA LYS A 18 11.16 -1.55 -5.69
C LYS A 18 10.48 -0.18 -5.53
N PRO A 19 10.51 0.48 -4.35
CA PRO A 19 9.91 1.82 -4.18
C PRO A 19 10.54 2.90 -5.07
N LEU A 20 11.78 2.69 -5.52
CA LEU A 20 12.52 3.64 -6.34
C LEU A 20 12.49 3.32 -7.83
N LEU A 21 11.77 2.28 -8.25
CA LEU A 21 11.60 1.98 -9.67
C LEU A 21 10.91 3.15 -10.39
N PRO A 22 11.45 3.58 -11.53
CA PRO A 22 10.81 4.62 -12.32
C PRO A 22 9.49 4.11 -12.91
N PHE A 23 8.46 4.92 -12.78
CA PHE A 23 7.13 4.73 -13.35
C PHE A 23 6.65 6.09 -13.87
N LEU A 24 6.40 6.21 -15.15
CA LEU A 24 6.01 7.47 -15.80
C LEU A 24 6.86 8.67 -15.37
N GLY A 25 8.19 8.49 -15.37
CA GLY A 25 9.16 9.57 -15.15
C GLY A 25 9.55 9.85 -13.69
N LYS A 26 8.91 9.23 -12.68
CA LYS A 26 9.31 9.38 -11.27
C LYS A 26 9.22 8.04 -10.50
N PRO A 27 9.87 7.90 -9.32
CA PRO A 27 9.81 6.70 -8.50
C PRO A 27 8.38 6.33 -8.10
N LEU A 28 8.07 5.03 -7.97
CA LEU A 28 6.79 4.51 -7.48
C LEU A 28 6.39 5.15 -6.14
N LEU A 29 7.32 5.26 -5.21
CA LEU A 29 7.10 5.86 -3.89
C LEU A 29 6.60 7.30 -3.99
N ASP A 30 7.11 8.08 -4.94
CA ASP A 30 6.75 9.49 -5.09
C ASP A 30 5.29 9.67 -5.49
N TRP A 31 4.79 8.81 -6.38
CA TRP A 31 3.37 8.77 -6.74
C TRP A 31 2.50 8.53 -5.52
N VAL A 32 2.87 7.55 -4.69
CA VAL A 32 2.14 7.23 -3.47
C VAL A 32 2.21 8.38 -2.47
N VAL A 33 3.39 8.99 -2.28
CA VAL A 33 3.53 10.13 -1.35
C VAL A 33 2.69 11.33 -1.81
N GLU A 34 2.66 11.65 -3.11
CA GLU A 34 1.82 12.73 -3.63
C GLU A 34 0.33 12.48 -3.37
N ALA A 35 -0.14 11.25 -3.59
CA ALA A 35 -1.51 10.86 -3.26
C ALA A 35 -1.81 11.02 -1.77
N VAL A 36 -0.90 10.57 -0.91
CA VAL A 36 -1.04 10.68 0.55
C VAL A 36 -1.07 12.14 1.01
N VAL A 37 -0.20 12.99 0.47
CA VAL A 37 -0.17 14.43 0.79
C VAL A 37 -1.44 15.14 0.30
N SER A 38 -2.06 14.69 -0.77
CA SER A 38 -3.32 15.24 -1.28
C SER A 38 -4.57 14.79 -0.52
N ALA A 39 -4.48 13.73 0.30
CA ALA A 39 -5.58 13.20 1.08
C ALA A 39 -5.91 14.14 2.25
N LYS A 40 -7.21 14.46 2.42
CA LYS A 40 -7.70 15.41 3.44
C LYS A 40 -7.87 14.79 4.83
N ARG A 41 -8.00 13.46 4.89
CA ARG A 41 -8.19 12.71 6.13
C ARG A 41 -6.91 12.09 6.68
N VAL A 42 -5.77 12.32 6.04
CA VAL A 42 -4.45 11.89 6.48
C VAL A 42 -3.73 13.08 7.10
N SER A 43 -3.54 13.07 8.42
CA SER A 43 -2.87 14.15 9.14
C SER A 43 -1.35 14.03 9.12
N GLU A 44 -0.82 12.82 9.02
CA GLU A 44 0.61 12.52 9.08
C GLU A 44 0.91 11.18 8.40
N PHE A 45 2.10 11.04 7.81
CA PHE A 45 2.55 9.77 7.27
C PHE A 45 4.00 9.47 7.62
N TYR A 46 4.32 8.18 7.59
CA TYR A 46 5.67 7.63 7.70
C TYR A 46 5.91 6.64 6.56
N VAL A 47 7.10 6.69 5.98
CA VAL A 47 7.57 5.64 5.06
C VAL A 47 8.22 4.54 5.90
N VAL A 48 7.68 3.33 5.84
CA VAL A 48 8.22 2.17 6.56
C VAL A 48 9.28 1.51 5.70
N THR A 49 10.54 1.61 6.11
CA THR A 49 11.71 1.06 5.43
C THR A 49 12.29 -0.13 6.20
N SER A 50 13.33 -0.74 5.66
CA SER A 50 14.06 -1.82 6.34
C SER A 50 15.53 -1.86 5.90
N ALA A 51 16.29 -2.84 6.39
CA ALA A 51 17.64 -3.10 5.89
C ALA A 51 17.70 -3.43 4.39
N ASN A 52 16.56 -3.77 3.77
CA ASN A 52 16.49 -4.07 2.34
C ASN A 52 16.30 -2.81 1.46
N THR A 53 16.05 -1.63 2.07
CA THR A 53 15.69 -0.40 1.33
C THR A 53 16.47 0.83 1.82
N PRO A 54 17.83 0.79 1.87
CA PRO A 54 18.65 1.90 2.33
C PRO A 54 18.61 3.12 1.39
N GLU A 55 18.45 2.93 0.09
CA GLU A 55 18.34 4.06 -0.86
C GLU A 55 16.98 4.77 -0.73
N THR A 56 15.92 4.01 -0.43
CA THR A 56 14.61 4.57 -0.07
C THR A 56 14.70 5.45 1.18
N GLU A 57 15.47 5.03 2.20
CA GLU A 57 15.72 5.89 3.37
C GLU A 57 16.47 7.18 3.01
N LYS A 58 17.49 7.10 2.13
CA LYS A 58 18.21 8.30 1.65
C LYS A 58 17.24 9.25 0.95
N ARG A 59 16.34 8.70 0.09
CA ARG A 59 15.32 9.50 -0.55
C ARG A 59 14.38 10.16 0.43
N CYS A 60 13.93 9.47 1.47
CA CYS A 60 13.11 10.05 2.53
C CYS A 60 13.81 11.24 3.19
N ARG A 61 15.10 11.10 3.55
CA ARG A 61 15.90 12.16 4.14
C ARG A 61 16.03 13.38 3.22
N SER A 62 16.31 13.15 1.94
CA SER A 62 16.46 14.21 0.95
C SER A 62 15.18 15.02 0.71
N ASN A 63 14.00 14.38 0.87
CA ASN A 63 12.70 15.02 0.70
C ASN A 63 12.06 15.48 2.02
N GLY A 64 12.72 15.30 3.17
CA GLY A 64 12.17 15.65 4.48
C GLY A 64 11.00 14.77 4.93
N TRP A 65 10.83 13.58 4.33
CA TRP A 65 9.78 12.64 4.72
C TRP A 65 10.17 11.90 6.00
N LYS A 66 9.23 11.76 6.92
CA LYS A 66 9.42 10.91 8.10
C LYS A 66 9.48 9.45 7.67
N PHE A 67 10.39 8.68 8.26
CA PHE A 67 10.46 7.24 8.02
C PHE A 67 10.73 6.46 9.30
N LEU A 68 10.35 5.17 9.26
CA LEU A 68 10.54 4.20 10.34
C LEU A 68 11.27 2.99 9.76
N ARG A 69 12.36 2.58 10.41
CA ARG A 69 13.10 1.39 9.98
C ARG A 69 12.69 0.18 10.80
N THR A 70 12.20 -0.86 10.12
CA THR A 70 11.77 -2.13 10.72
C THR A 70 12.80 -3.25 10.50
N ASP A 71 12.59 -4.37 11.18
CA ASP A 71 13.51 -5.50 11.23
C ASP A 71 13.45 -6.40 9.98
N ALA A 72 12.60 -6.13 9.01
CA ALA A 72 12.36 -6.96 7.82
C ALA A 72 11.91 -8.40 8.13
N LYS A 73 11.09 -8.57 9.19
CA LYS A 73 10.55 -9.86 9.63
C LYS A 73 9.25 -10.27 8.93
N GLY A 74 8.82 -9.48 7.94
CA GLY A 74 7.60 -9.69 7.17
C GLY A 74 6.52 -8.65 7.48
N TYR A 75 5.54 -8.54 6.56
CA TYR A 75 4.56 -7.45 6.56
C TYR A 75 3.88 -7.23 7.91
N HIS A 76 3.30 -8.28 8.51
CA HIS A 76 2.57 -8.14 9.79
C HIS A 76 3.47 -7.75 10.95
N SER A 77 4.67 -8.32 11.03
CA SER A 77 5.65 -8.00 12.08
C SER A 77 6.15 -6.56 11.93
N ASP A 78 6.48 -6.16 10.70
CA ASP A 78 6.98 -4.84 10.40
C ASP A 78 5.90 -3.76 10.61
N LEU A 79 4.63 -4.08 10.29
CA LEU A 79 3.49 -3.20 10.58
C LEU A 79 3.30 -2.99 12.08
N LYS A 80 3.27 -4.08 12.87
CA LYS A 80 3.17 -4.00 14.34
C LYS A 80 4.31 -3.17 14.93
N GLN A 81 5.52 -3.40 14.45
CA GLN A 81 6.70 -2.64 14.88
C GLN A 81 6.54 -1.15 14.55
N ALA A 82 6.17 -0.81 13.32
CA ALA A 82 6.02 0.60 12.90
C ALA A 82 4.91 1.32 13.69
N VAL A 83 3.77 0.66 13.92
CA VAL A 83 2.68 1.21 14.75
C VAL A 83 3.14 1.50 16.17
N ARG A 84 3.87 0.56 16.80
CA ARG A 84 4.41 0.73 18.14
C ARG A 84 5.46 1.84 18.20
N ASP A 85 6.45 1.82 17.29
CA ASP A 85 7.59 2.73 17.30
C ASP A 85 7.18 4.18 16.99
N ALA A 86 6.07 4.37 16.26
CA ALA A 86 5.45 5.67 16.02
C ALA A 86 4.39 6.07 17.07
N GLY A 87 4.07 5.22 18.04
CA GLY A 87 3.07 5.50 19.08
C GLY A 87 1.64 5.65 18.52
N LEU A 88 1.30 4.97 17.43
CA LEU A 88 0.01 5.09 16.74
C LEU A 88 -1.05 4.22 17.42
N ALA A 89 -1.94 4.83 18.19
CA ALA A 89 -3.01 4.12 18.90
C ALA A 89 -4.39 4.22 18.23
N SER A 90 -4.58 5.17 17.31
CA SER A 90 -5.85 5.38 16.59
C SER A 90 -5.89 4.58 15.27
N ALA A 91 -6.80 4.95 14.37
CA ALA A 91 -6.86 4.38 13.02
C ALA A 91 -5.56 4.61 12.24
N VAL A 92 -4.96 3.55 11.74
CA VAL A 92 -3.73 3.57 10.96
C VAL A 92 -4.02 3.04 9.56
N LEU A 93 -4.08 3.95 8.58
CA LEU A 93 -4.15 3.59 7.17
C LEU A 93 -2.77 3.10 6.71
N THR A 94 -2.72 1.97 6.03
CA THR A 94 -1.51 1.39 5.43
C THR A 94 -1.66 1.28 3.92
N ILE A 95 -0.59 1.53 3.19
CA ILE A 95 -0.54 1.40 1.73
C ILE A 95 0.84 0.88 1.32
N PRO A 96 0.96 -0.01 0.33
CA PRO A 96 2.26 -0.38 -0.22
C PRO A 96 2.80 0.75 -1.12
N ALA A 97 4.13 0.85 -1.21
CA ALA A 97 4.81 1.85 -2.03
C ALA A 97 4.75 1.58 -3.55
N ASP A 98 3.98 0.60 -3.98
CA ASP A 98 3.88 0.13 -5.37
C ASP A 98 2.47 0.24 -5.97
N LEU A 99 1.69 1.19 -5.47
CA LEU A 99 0.36 1.57 -5.98
C LEU A 99 0.38 2.99 -6.58
N PRO A 100 1.03 3.20 -7.74
CA PRO A 100 1.23 4.54 -8.30
C PRO A 100 -0.06 5.22 -8.79
N ALA A 101 -1.12 4.46 -9.03
CA ALA A 101 -2.40 5.00 -9.50
C ALA A 101 -3.34 5.46 -8.36
N VAL A 102 -2.96 5.24 -7.10
CA VAL A 102 -3.81 5.63 -5.96
C VAL A 102 -4.01 7.15 -5.92
N SER A 103 -5.20 7.60 -5.49
CA SER A 103 -5.52 9.01 -5.30
C SER A 103 -5.81 9.35 -3.84
N GLY A 104 -5.60 10.62 -3.44
CA GLY A 104 -5.98 11.09 -2.12
C GLY A 104 -7.48 10.96 -1.84
N ARG A 105 -8.33 11.12 -2.87
CA ARG A 105 -9.79 10.93 -2.76
C ARG A 105 -10.13 9.46 -2.45
N PHE A 106 -9.45 8.52 -3.07
CA PHE A 106 -9.62 7.10 -2.75
C PHE A 106 -9.25 6.81 -1.29
N LEU A 107 -8.12 7.33 -0.82
CA LEU A 107 -7.67 7.18 0.57
C LEU A 107 -8.67 7.80 1.55
N ASP A 108 -9.19 8.99 1.26
CA ASP A 108 -10.22 9.65 2.09
C ASP A 108 -11.51 8.83 2.17
N ARG A 109 -11.92 8.19 1.07
CA ARG A 109 -13.07 7.29 1.06
C ARG A 109 -12.83 6.05 1.91
N VAL A 110 -11.67 5.42 1.79
CA VAL A 110 -11.32 4.24 2.60
C VAL A 110 -11.35 4.58 4.10
N VAL A 111 -10.88 5.77 4.50
CA VAL A 111 -10.99 6.26 5.88
C VAL A 111 -12.45 6.42 6.29
N GLY A 112 -13.30 7.02 5.44
CA GLY A 112 -14.73 7.17 5.71
C GLY A 112 -15.45 5.83 5.90
N GLU A 113 -15.17 4.84 5.06
CA GLU A 113 -15.73 3.48 5.18
C GLU A 113 -15.27 2.78 6.46
N PHE A 114 -14.02 2.98 6.88
CA PHE A 114 -13.53 2.44 8.14
C PHE A 114 -14.27 3.05 9.33
N GLU A 115 -14.45 4.36 9.37
CA GLU A 115 -15.20 5.04 10.43
C GLU A 115 -16.68 4.57 10.50
N ALA A 116 -17.28 4.31 9.34
CA ALA A 116 -18.68 3.86 9.25
C ALA A 116 -18.86 2.38 9.62
N CYS A 117 -17.89 1.51 9.36
CA CYS A 117 -18.06 0.06 9.54
C CYS A 117 -18.00 -0.39 11.02
N GLY A 118 -17.41 0.41 11.91
CA GLY A 118 -17.31 0.12 13.33
C GLY A 118 -16.45 -1.12 13.66
N LYS A 119 -15.55 -1.53 12.75
CA LYS A 119 -14.64 -2.67 12.93
C LYS A 119 -13.23 -2.19 13.22
N ASP A 120 -12.41 -3.09 13.78
CA ASP A 120 -11.01 -2.79 14.12
C ASP A 120 -10.04 -2.94 12.93
N PHE A 121 -10.50 -3.56 11.84
CA PHE A 121 -9.72 -3.75 10.61
C PHE A 121 -10.61 -3.61 9.38
N LEU A 122 -10.12 -2.88 8.37
CA LEU A 122 -10.72 -2.78 7.05
C LEU A 122 -9.67 -3.14 6.01
N ALA A 123 -9.95 -4.18 5.20
CA ALA A 123 -9.14 -4.54 4.05
C ALA A 123 -9.73 -3.99 2.75
N VAL A 124 -8.89 -3.65 1.78
CA VAL A 124 -9.33 -3.38 0.41
C VAL A 124 -8.88 -4.53 -0.47
N PHE A 125 -9.84 -5.19 -1.09
CA PHE A 125 -9.65 -6.31 -1.99
C PHE A 125 -10.04 -5.95 -3.41
N VAL A 126 -9.44 -6.66 -4.36
CA VAL A 126 -9.82 -6.60 -5.78
C VAL A 126 -10.17 -8.01 -6.27
N PRO A 127 -11.16 -8.18 -7.15
CA PRO A 127 -11.44 -9.48 -7.76
C PRO A 127 -10.21 -9.99 -8.52
N ILE A 128 -9.88 -11.27 -8.33
CA ILE A 128 -8.73 -11.91 -8.97
C ILE A 128 -8.86 -11.82 -10.50
N GLU A 129 -10.06 -12.11 -11.00
CA GLU A 129 -10.41 -12.13 -12.42
C GLU A 129 -10.11 -10.78 -13.08
N LYS A 130 -10.35 -9.66 -12.38
CA LYS A 130 -10.09 -8.33 -12.93
C LYS A 130 -8.61 -8.05 -13.14
N ARG A 131 -7.75 -8.53 -12.25
CA ARG A 131 -6.30 -8.43 -12.46
C ARG A 131 -5.84 -9.29 -13.62
N GLU A 132 -6.38 -10.52 -13.75
CA GLU A 132 -6.07 -11.45 -14.83
C GLU A 132 -6.53 -10.93 -16.19
N GLU A 133 -7.74 -10.34 -16.29
CA GLU A 133 -8.28 -9.69 -17.49
C GLU A 133 -7.37 -8.57 -17.98
N LEU A 134 -6.77 -7.80 -17.07
CA LEU A 134 -5.80 -6.74 -17.39
C LEU A 134 -4.38 -7.29 -17.65
N GLY A 135 -4.15 -8.59 -17.51
CA GLY A 135 -2.84 -9.22 -17.65
C GLY A 135 -1.87 -8.91 -16.52
N LEU A 136 -2.37 -8.47 -15.36
CA LEU A 136 -1.62 -8.18 -14.14
C LEU A 136 -1.41 -9.43 -13.30
N SER A 137 -0.29 -9.49 -12.58
CA SER A 137 0.01 -10.60 -11.68
C SER A 137 -0.85 -10.59 -10.42
N VAL A 138 -1.21 -11.78 -9.92
CA VAL A 138 -1.82 -11.95 -8.58
C VAL A 138 -0.74 -12.43 -7.62
N SER A 139 -0.30 -11.58 -6.71
CA SER A 139 0.87 -11.84 -5.87
C SER A 139 0.54 -12.30 -4.45
N SER A 140 -0.63 -11.94 -3.95
CA SER A 140 -1.15 -12.32 -2.65
C SER A 140 -2.66 -12.37 -2.71
N THR A 141 -3.24 -13.38 -2.10
CA THR A 141 -4.69 -13.56 -2.01
C THR A 141 -5.09 -13.75 -0.55
N ASP A 142 -6.32 -13.39 -0.23
CA ASP A 142 -6.94 -13.66 1.07
C ASP A 142 -8.41 -14.01 0.88
N GLU A 143 -8.98 -14.73 1.85
CA GLU A 143 -10.37 -15.14 1.83
C GLU A 143 -11.25 -14.20 2.64
N TYR A 144 -12.31 -13.69 2.03
CA TYR A 144 -13.34 -12.93 2.73
C TYR A 144 -14.73 -13.50 2.44
N LYS A 145 -15.44 -13.93 3.48
CA LYS A 145 -16.80 -14.54 3.41
C LYS A 145 -16.91 -15.69 2.39
N GLY A 146 -15.89 -16.56 2.34
CA GLY A 146 -15.88 -17.75 1.48
C GLY A 146 -15.45 -17.49 0.03
N VAL A 147 -15.03 -16.27 -0.30
CA VAL A 147 -14.53 -15.90 -1.64
C VAL A 147 -13.09 -15.44 -1.55
N TRP A 148 -12.25 -15.87 -2.48
CA TRP A 148 -10.85 -15.47 -2.58
C TRP A 148 -10.70 -14.20 -3.42
N TYR A 149 -9.94 -13.25 -2.91
CA TYR A 149 -9.65 -11.97 -3.56
C TYR A 149 -8.15 -11.71 -3.62
N ALA A 150 -7.72 -10.91 -4.56
CA ALA A 150 -6.37 -10.36 -4.56
C ALA A 150 -6.27 -9.22 -3.52
N VAL A 151 -5.18 -9.23 -2.75
CA VAL A 151 -4.91 -8.23 -1.72
C VAL A 151 -4.32 -6.98 -2.38
N SER A 152 -4.97 -5.83 -2.22
CA SER A 152 -4.45 -4.54 -2.72
C SER A 152 -3.27 -4.02 -1.89
N GLY A 153 -3.22 -4.39 -0.62
CA GLY A 153 -2.29 -3.85 0.38
C GLY A 153 -2.74 -2.55 1.04
N VAL A 154 -3.86 -1.96 0.60
CA VAL A 154 -4.50 -0.83 1.29
C VAL A 154 -5.37 -1.40 2.41
N ASN A 155 -5.06 -1.01 3.65
CA ASN A 155 -5.81 -1.46 4.82
C ASN A 155 -5.89 -0.34 5.85
N ILE A 156 -6.88 -0.40 6.73
CA ILE A 156 -6.89 0.39 7.97
C ILE A 156 -6.98 -0.56 9.15
N VAL A 157 -6.20 -0.27 10.17
CA VAL A 157 -6.21 -1.03 11.42
C VAL A 157 -6.31 -0.08 12.62
N ASN A 158 -7.02 -0.51 13.63
CA ASN A 158 -6.97 0.11 14.95
C ASN A 158 -5.58 -0.14 15.56
N GLY A 159 -4.77 0.93 15.71
CA GLY A 159 -3.39 0.83 16.14
C GLY A 159 -3.21 0.26 17.55
N ALA A 160 -4.16 0.50 18.45
CA ALA A 160 -4.15 -0.13 19.77
C ALA A 160 -4.40 -1.64 19.66
N LYS A 161 -5.39 -2.04 18.85
CA LYS A 161 -5.81 -3.43 18.69
C LYS A 161 -4.81 -4.32 17.97
N ILE A 162 -4.03 -3.79 17.03
CA ILE A 162 -3.04 -4.60 16.29
C ILE A 162 -1.95 -5.19 17.20
N GLN A 163 -1.72 -4.59 18.36
CA GLN A 163 -0.75 -5.09 19.36
C GLN A 163 -1.31 -6.22 20.24
N GLU A 164 -2.63 -6.33 20.33
CA GLU A 164 -3.28 -7.35 21.16
C GLU A 164 -3.18 -8.73 20.49
N GLU A 165 -3.19 -9.79 21.32
CA GLU A 165 -3.38 -11.15 20.86
C GLU A 165 -4.87 -11.44 20.73
N GLY A 166 -5.29 -12.02 19.60
CA GLY A 166 -6.67 -12.38 19.38
C GLY A 166 -7.18 -12.11 17.96
N LYS A 167 -8.46 -12.38 17.74
CA LYS A 167 -9.10 -12.18 16.46
C LYS A 167 -9.54 -10.72 16.33
N ILE A 168 -9.05 -10.02 15.30
CA ILE A 168 -9.46 -8.67 14.96
C ILE A 168 -10.75 -8.76 14.12
N GLU A 169 -11.77 -8.01 14.50
CA GLU A 169 -13.00 -7.89 13.70
C GLU A 169 -12.73 -7.16 12.40
N THR A 170 -13.01 -7.82 11.29
CA THR A 170 -12.63 -7.37 9.94
C THR A 170 -13.86 -7.00 9.11
N SER A 171 -13.78 -5.87 8.40
CA SER A 171 -14.62 -5.50 7.27
C SER A 171 -13.78 -5.44 5.98
N ALA A 172 -14.43 -5.39 4.82
CA ALA A 172 -13.74 -5.27 3.55
C ALA A 172 -14.49 -4.36 2.57
N ILE A 173 -13.70 -3.61 1.78
CA ILE A 173 -14.12 -3.00 0.53
C ILE A 173 -13.68 -3.93 -0.60
N ILE A 174 -14.60 -4.31 -1.48
CA ILE A 174 -14.28 -5.03 -2.71
C ILE A 174 -14.50 -4.05 -3.85
N THR A 175 -13.46 -3.79 -4.65
CA THR A 175 -13.52 -2.77 -5.70
C THR A 175 -12.72 -3.17 -6.94
N GLU A 176 -13.15 -2.67 -8.10
CA GLU A 176 -12.46 -2.83 -9.39
C GLU A 176 -11.77 -1.53 -9.83
N GLU A 177 -11.58 -0.58 -8.91
CA GLU A 177 -10.99 0.72 -9.23
C GLU A 177 -9.52 0.58 -9.61
N THR A 178 -9.13 1.28 -10.68
CA THR A 178 -7.78 1.30 -11.24
C THR A 178 -6.73 1.64 -10.17
N GLU A 179 -7.07 2.50 -9.23
CA GLU A 179 -6.22 2.94 -8.12
C GLU A 179 -5.63 1.79 -7.29
N VAL A 180 -6.33 0.66 -7.17
CA VAL A 180 -5.86 -0.50 -6.40
C VAL A 180 -5.67 -1.75 -7.26
N LEU A 181 -6.19 -1.77 -8.49
CA LEU A 181 -5.88 -2.80 -9.46
C LEU A 181 -4.42 -2.75 -9.93
N LEU A 182 -3.84 -1.55 -10.08
CA LEU A 182 -2.50 -1.35 -10.62
C LEU A 182 -1.38 -1.46 -9.58
N ASN A 183 -1.46 -2.48 -8.70
CA ASN A 183 -0.35 -2.83 -7.81
C ASN A 183 0.77 -3.51 -8.60
N ILE A 184 1.95 -2.90 -8.62
CA ILE A 184 3.11 -3.31 -9.45
C ILE A 184 3.96 -4.33 -8.70
N ASN A 185 3.98 -5.60 -9.13
CA ASN A 185 4.75 -6.67 -8.51
C ASN A 185 5.79 -7.30 -9.43
N THR A 186 5.64 -7.14 -10.74
CA THR A 186 6.52 -7.65 -11.79
C THR A 186 6.82 -6.56 -12.81
N LEU A 187 7.84 -6.77 -13.67
CA LEU A 187 8.12 -5.89 -14.80
C LEU A 187 6.93 -5.81 -15.77
N LYS A 188 6.23 -6.94 -15.96
CA LYS A 188 5.02 -6.97 -16.77
C LYS A 188 3.92 -6.09 -16.17
N ASP A 189 3.72 -6.12 -14.85
CA ASP A 189 2.73 -5.24 -14.20
C ASP A 189 3.08 -3.76 -14.43
N LEU A 190 4.37 -3.42 -14.38
CA LEU A 190 4.85 -2.06 -14.63
C LEU A 190 4.49 -1.59 -16.05
N GLU A 191 4.84 -2.40 -17.07
CA GLU A 191 4.55 -2.09 -18.49
C GLU A 191 3.05 -1.96 -18.74
N VAL A 192 2.24 -2.90 -18.23
CA VAL A 192 0.78 -2.89 -18.38
C VAL A 192 0.18 -1.67 -17.69
N SER A 193 0.63 -1.36 -16.48
CA SER A 193 0.11 -0.21 -15.71
C SER A 193 0.46 1.12 -16.36
N GLU A 194 1.69 1.28 -16.89
CA GLU A 194 2.06 2.49 -17.65
C GLU A 194 1.18 2.71 -18.88
N LYS A 195 0.89 1.63 -19.62
CA LYS A 195 0.01 1.70 -20.77
C LYS A 195 -1.40 2.13 -20.37
N ILE A 196 -1.99 1.49 -19.35
CA ILE A 196 -3.36 1.80 -18.90
C ILE A 196 -3.47 3.27 -18.48
N ILE A 197 -2.50 3.81 -17.75
CA ILE A 197 -2.55 5.20 -17.29
C ILE A 197 -2.41 6.18 -18.47
N ARG A 198 -1.50 5.93 -19.42
CA ARG A 198 -1.37 6.78 -20.61
C ARG A 198 -2.64 6.80 -21.46
N ASP A 199 -3.27 5.61 -21.67
CA ASP A 199 -4.52 5.51 -22.42
C ASP A 199 -5.68 6.27 -21.74
N GLN A 200 -5.64 6.42 -20.39
CA GLN A 200 -6.62 7.22 -19.63
C GLN A 200 -6.37 8.73 -19.69
N GLU A 201 -5.13 9.17 -19.87
CA GLU A 201 -4.77 10.59 -20.00
C GLU A 201 -5.06 11.13 -21.41
N GLU A 202 -5.11 10.26 -22.43
CA GLU A 202 -5.39 10.62 -23.82
C GLU A 202 -6.89 10.71 -24.16
N ASN A 203 -7.78 10.20 -23.29
CA ASN A 203 -9.24 10.20 -23.46
C ASN A 203 -9.92 11.25 -22.58
#